data_42d2de4810bae1f08735ddd144f19f65
#
_entry.id   42d2de4810bae1f08735ddd144f19f65
#
_cell.length_a   1.000
_cell.length_b   1.000
_cell.length_c   1.000
_cell.angle_alpha   90.00
_cell.angle_beta   90.00
_cell.angle_gamma   90.00
#
_symmetry.space_group_name_H-M   'P 1'
#
loop_
_entity.id
_entity.type
_entity.pdbx_description
1 polymer ?
#
loop_
_entity_poly.entity_id
_entity_poly.type
_entity_poly.pdbx_seq_one_letter_code
_entity_poly.pdbx_strand_id
1 'polypeptide(L)'
;MKIQLSDHFTYKRLIRFVFPSIIMMICTSMYSIIDGLFISNFAGKTAFAAVNLILPVAMGVGAIGFMIGSGGSAIVAKTLGEGKKEKANEYFSMLIFTALIGATILSIFGFIFIRQICMALGARGQLLEYASTYGRIMFVSQPMFMMQTIFYNFFITAEKPSYSLRMSLISGVINIVFDYLFIGVMHYGVAGAAVATAMGEYVGGLVPLIYFARKNNSSRLRLVKPVWRKDILLKTCLNGSSEFMTNASSSVVNMLYNTQLMRLAGADGVAAYGVIMYANFIFAAIYLGYSMGSAPITSYNYGAGNHSEL
;
A
#
# COMPACT_ATOMS: atom_id res chain seq x y z
N MET A 1 -7.85 -27.19 -6.66
CA MET A 1 -7.78 -26.65 -8.04
C MET A 1 -7.32 -25.19 -7.96
N LYS A 2 -6.36 -24.79 -8.76
CA LYS A 2 -5.89 -23.41 -8.84
C LYS A 2 -6.83 -22.64 -9.74
N ILE A 3 -7.45 -21.56 -9.23
CA ILE A 3 -8.37 -20.73 -10.02
C ILE A 3 -7.53 -19.83 -10.93
N GLN A 4 -7.87 -19.79 -12.21
CA GLN A 4 -7.23 -18.95 -13.24
C GLN A 4 -8.16 -17.81 -13.64
N LEU A 5 -7.61 -16.69 -14.16
CA LEU A 5 -8.40 -15.56 -14.64
C LEU A 5 -9.26 -15.91 -15.86
N SER A 6 -8.91 -16.96 -16.58
CA SER A 6 -9.65 -17.49 -17.74
C SER A 6 -10.77 -18.46 -17.37
N ASP A 7 -10.93 -18.82 -16.10
CA ASP A 7 -11.97 -19.75 -15.68
C ASP A 7 -13.35 -19.07 -15.71
N HIS A 8 -14.41 -19.87 -15.84
CA HIS A 8 -15.77 -19.39 -15.59
C HIS A 8 -15.97 -19.11 -14.09
N PHE A 9 -16.40 -17.89 -13.77
CA PHE A 9 -16.57 -17.41 -12.39
C PHE A 9 -18.02 -17.52 -11.93
N THR A 10 -18.32 -18.59 -11.19
CA THR A 10 -19.51 -18.62 -10.33
C THR A 10 -19.28 -17.77 -9.08
N TYR A 11 -20.32 -17.31 -8.39
CA TYR A 11 -20.21 -16.56 -7.13
C TYR A 11 -19.28 -17.25 -6.10
N LYS A 12 -19.37 -18.56 -6.00
CA LYS A 12 -18.51 -19.34 -5.09
C LYS A 12 -17.03 -19.30 -5.48
N ARG A 13 -16.73 -19.37 -6.78
CA ARG A 13 -15.35 -19.27 -7.30
C ARG A 13 -14.81 -17.86 -7.14
N LEU A 14 -15.63 -16.85 -7.44
CA LEU A 14 -15.27 -15.45 -7.28
C LEU A 14 -14.89 -15.14 -5.82
N ILE A 15 -15.78 -15.46 -4.87
CA ILE A 15 -15.51 -15.26 -3.44
C ILE A 15 -14.23 -16.00 -3.03
N ARG A 16 -14.04 -17.24 -3.45
CA ARG A 16 -12.84 -18.02 -3.12
C ARG A 16 -11.55 -17.41 -3.68
N PHE A 17 -11.62 -16.76 -4.83
CA PHE A 17 -10.47 -16.08 -5.45
C PHE A 17 -10.15 -14.75 -4.76
N VAL A 18 -11.17 -13.94 -4.43
CA VAL A 18 -10.98 -12.62 -3.82
C VAL A 18 -10.78 -12.68 -2.30
N PHE A 19 -11.20 -13.76 -1.65
CA PHE A 19 -11.13 -13.91 -0.19
C PHE A 19 -9.73 -13.64 0.40
N PRO A 20 -8.62 -14.14 -0.17
CA PRO A 20 -7.29 -13.81 0.32
C PRO A 20 -6.99 -12.30 0.28
N SER A 21 -7.49 -11.57 -0.73
CA SER A 21 -7.30 -10.12 -0.84
C SER A 21 -8.10 -9.36 0.20
N ILE A 22 -9.32 -9.83 0.53
CA ILE A 22 -10.13 -9.26 1.60
C ILE A 22 -9.43 -9.44 2.95
N ILE A 23 -9.00 -10.65 3.26
CA ILE A 23 -8.27 -10.94 4.51
C ILE A 23 -6.96 -10.13 4.58
N MET A 24 -6.25 -10.00 3.47
CA MET A 24 -5.04 -9.18 3.39
C MET A 24 -5.32 -7.73 3.79
N MET A 25 -6.38 -7.11 3.27
CA MET A 25 -6.73 -5.72 3.58
C MET A 25 -7.16 -5.55 5.04
N ILE A 26 -7.93 -6.51 5.58
CA ILE A 26 -8.29 -6.52 7.00
C ILE A 26 -7.04 -6.60 7.88
N CYS A 27 -6.14 -7.54 7.60
CA CYS A 27 -4.90 -7.69 8.36
C CYS A 27 -4.01 -6.44 8.27
N THR A 28 -3.92 -5.82 7.07
CA THR A 28 -3.19 -4.56 6.88
C THR A 28 -3.75 -3.45 7.76
N SER A 29 -5.08 -3.32 7.85
CA SER A 29 -5.72 -2.34 8.72
C SER A 29 -5.47 -2.65 10.21
N MET A 30 -5.51 -3.92 10.59
CA MET A 30 -5.30 -4.34 11.97
C MET A 30 -3.87 -4.06 12.46
N TYR A 31 -2.85 -4.40 11.70
CA TYR A 31 -1.48 -4.13 12.17
C TYR A 31 -1.14 -2.64 12.22
N SER A 32 -1.75 -1.80 11.37
CA SER A 32 -1.62 -0.34 11.50
C SER A 32 -2.21 0.19 12.81
N ILE A 33 -3.31 -0.41 13.29
CA ILE A 33 -3.91 -0.09 14.59
C ILE A 33 -2.99 -0.55 15.73
N ILE A 34 -2.43 -1.75 15.62
CA ILE A 34 -1.52 -2.32 16.63
C ILE A 34 -0.25 -1.46 16.74
N ASP A 35 0.37 -1.06 15.63
CA ASP A 35 1.52 -0.16 15.59
C ASP A 35 1.22 1.17 16.34
N GLY A 36 0.06 1.78 16.04
CA GLY A 36 -0.38 2.98 16.75
C GLY A 36 -0.56 2.77 18.27
N LEU A 37 -1.04 1.61 18.71
CA LEU A 37 -1.16 1.25 20.11
C LEU A 37 0.21 1.09 20.78
N PHE A 38 1.18 0.45 20.12
CA PHE A 38 2.55 0.35 20.63
C PHE A 38 3.17 1.74 20.82
N ILE A 39 3.08 2.59 19.82
CA ILE A 39 3.64 3.94 19.89
C ILE A 39 3.00 4.76 21.02
N SER A 40 1.67 4.74 21.14
CA SER A 40 0.96 5.54 22.14
C SER A 40 1.25 5.09 23.57
N ASN A 41 1.38 3.79 23.80
CA ASN A 41 1.58 3.24 25.15
C ASN A 41 3.04 3.25 25.61
N PHE A 42 3.99 3.01 24.70
CA PHE A 42 5.40 2.84 25.06
C PHE A 42 6.30 4.00 24.67
N ALA A 43 5.99 4.75 23.59
CA ALA A 43 6.79 5.90 23.16
C ALA A 43 6.22 7.25 23.64
N GLY A 44 4.97 7.26 24.11
CA GLY A 44 4.32 8.43 24.70
C GLY A 44 3.59 9.34 23.71
N LYS A 45 2.83 10.29 24.26
CA LYS A 45 1.89 11.15 23.51
C LYS A 45 2.57 12.00 22.42
N THR A 46 3.73 12.56 22.70
CA THR A 46 4.47 13.40 21.72
C THR A 46 4.97 12.57 20.54
N ALA A 47 5.41 11.33 20.81
CA ALA A 47 5.81 10.37 19.79
C ALA A 47 4.65 9.99 18.88
N PHE A 48 3.50 9.66 19.47
CA PHE A 48 2.28 9.34 18.74
C PHE A 48 1.81 10.53 17.88
N ALA A 49 1.85 11.74 18.42
CA ALA A 49 1.53 12.95 17.66
C ALA A 49 2.50 13.17 16.47
N ALA A 50 3.80 12.90 16.66
CA ALA A 50 4.81 13.02 15.62
C ALA A 50 4.55 12.05 14.45
N VAL A 51 4.23 10.79 14.77
CA VAL A 51 3.86 9.77 13.78
C VAL A 51 2.61 10.20 13.01
N ASN A 52 1.54 10.61 13.70
CA ASN A 52 0.29 11.05 13.06
C ASN A 52 0.47 12.30 12.19
N LEU A 53 1.48 13.14 12.45
CA LEU A 53 1.82 14.28 11.62
C LEU A 53 2.46 13.86 10.29
N ILE A 54 3.28 12.82 10.31
CA ILE A 54 4.07 12.36 9.15
C ILE A 54 3.34 11.31 8.31
N LEU A 55 2.51 10.47 8.92
CA LEU A 55 1.77 9.43 8.20
C LEU A 55 1.01 9.94 6.97
N PRO A 56 0.25 11.05 7.01
CA PRO A 56 -0.43 11.57 5.81
C PRO A 56 0.54 11.94 4.69
N VAL A 57 1.73 12.44 5.01
CA VAL A 57 2.76 12.79 4.02
C VAL A 57 3.31 11.52 3.36
N ALA A 58 3.69 10.52 4.16
CA ALA A 58 4.20 9.25 3.67
C ALA A 58 3.14 8.51 2.83
N MET A 59 1.88 8.48 3.30
CA MET A 59 0.74 7.88 2.58
C MET A 59 0.43 8.64 1.29
N GLY A 60 0.50 9.97 1.29
CA GLY A 60 0.31 10.80 0.09
C GLY A 60 1.32 10.48 -1.00
N VAL A 61 2.60 10.33 -0.64
CA VAL A 61 3.65 9.87 -1.58
C VAL A 61 3.39 8.41 -1.97
N GLY A 62 3.02 7.55 -1.03
CA GLY A 62 2.68 6.15 -1.25
C GLY A 62 1.47 5.93 -2.15
N ALA A 63 0.54 6.91 -2.24
CA ALA A 63 -0.62 6.87 -3.13
C ALA A 63 -0.25 6.66 -4.60
N ILE A 64 0.95 7.10 -5.01
CA ILE A 64 1.51 6.82 -6.34
C ILE A 64 1.72 5.30 -6.54
N GLY A 65 2.13 4.58 -5.49
CA GLY A 65 2.23 3.12 -5.53
C GLY A 65 0.87 2.45 -5.74
N PHE A 66 -0.18 2.91 -5.06
CA PHE A 66 -1.55 2.44 -5.29
C PHE A 66 -2.02 2.73 -6.71
N MET A 67 -1.75 3.94 -7.22
CA MET A 67 -2.08 4.33 -8.60
C MET A 67 -1.43 3.41 -9.63
N ILE A 68 -0.13 3.17 -9.51
CA ILE A 68 0.61 2.30 -10.45
C ILE A 68 0.20 0.82 -10.24
N GLY A 69 -0.02 0.39 -9.02
CA GLY A 69 -0.46 -0.96 -8.69
C GLY A 69 -1.82 -1.29 -9.29
N SER A 70 -2.84 -0.49 -9.03
CA SER A 70 -4.20 -0.68 -9.53
C SER A 70 -4.26 -0.46 -11.04
N GLY A 71 -3.85 0.71 -11.55
CA GLY A 71 -3.92 1.03 -12.97
C GLY A 71 -3.04 0.13 -13.84
N GLY A 72 -1.86 -0.24 -13.36
CA GLY A 72 -0.93 -1.12 -14.06
C GLY A 72 -1.41 -2.58 -14.08
N SER A 73 -1.96 -3.07 -12.97
CA SER A 73 -2.51 -4.43 -12.91
C SER A 73 -3.65 -4.63 -13.90
N ALA A 74 -4.52 -3.64 -14.08
CA ALA A 74 -5.59 -3.68 -15.07
C ALA A 74 -5.07 -3.78 -16.50
N ILE A 75 -4.08 -2.97 -16.87
CA ILE A 75 -3.47 -3.00 -18.22
C ILE A 75 -2.77 -4.32 -18.48
N VAL A 76 -2.00 -4.81 -17.49
CA VAL A 76 -1.27 -6.07 -17.62
C VAL A 76 -2.24 -7.26 -17.69
N ALA A 77 -3.30 -7.27 -16.87
CA ALA A 77 -4.33 -8.31 -16.92
C ALA A 77 -5.05 -8.33 -18.27
N LYS A 78 -5.45 -7.15 -18.80
CA LYS A 78 -6.03 -7.02 -20.15
C LYS A 78 -5.08 -7.59 -21.20
N THR A 79 -3.80 -7.22 -21.17
CA THR A 79 -2.81 -7.69 -22.16
C THR A 79 -2.58 -9.20 -22.08
N LEU A 80 -2.68 -9.79 -20.86
CA LEU A 80 -2.68 -11.24 -20.67
C LEU A 80 -3.92 -11.89 -21.28
N GLY A 81 -5.10 -11.26 -21.13
CA GLY A 81 -6.36 -11.71 -21.75
C GLY A 81 -6.30 -11.71 -23.26
N GLU A 82 -5.65 -10.71 -23.87
CA GLU A 82 -5.36 -10.65 -25.31
C GLU A 82 -4.39 -11.76 -25.79
N GLY A 83 -3.89 -12.62 -24.90
CA GLY A 83 -2.90 -13.67 -25.22
C GLY A 83 -1.47 -13.18 -25.41
N LYS A 84 -1.20 -11.88 -25.19
CA LYS A 84 0.11 -11.24 -25.44
C LYS A 84 1.02 -11.28 -24.19
N LYS A 85 1.37 -12.48 -23.74
CA LYS A 85 2.12 -12.70 -22.49
C LYS A 85 3.48 -11.97 -22.44
N GLU A 86 4.22 -11.92 -23.54
CA GLU A 86 5.53 -11.24 -23.61
C GLU A 86 5.36 -9.73 -23.38
N LYS A 87 4.40 -9.09 -24.07
CA LYS A 87 4.09 -7.68 -23.87
C LYS A 87 3.60 -7.37 -22.46
N ALA A 88 2.81 -8.29 -21.87
CA ALA A 88 2.40 -8.15 -20.47
C ALA A 88 3.58 -8.13 -19.49
N ASN A 89 4.58 -8.98 -19.72
CA ASN A 89 5.82 -8.98 -18.93
C ASN A 89 6.68 -7.72 -19.16
N GLU A 90 6.74 -7.20 -20.39
CA GLU A 90 7.42 -5.94 -20.70
C GLU A 90 6.76 -4.76 -19.97
N TYR A 91 5.41 -4.67 -20.01
CA TYR A 91 4.66 -3.63 -19.33
C TYR A 91 4.81 -3.74 -17.81
N PHE A 92 4.68 -4.94 -17.26
CA PHE A 92 4.91 -5.20 -15.85
C PHE A 92 6.31 -4.72 -15.43
N SER A 93 7.35 -5.13 -16.15
CA SER A 93 8.73 -4.75 -15.84
C SER A 93 8.94 -3.24 -15.94
N MET A 94 8.43 -2.61 -16.99
CA MET A 94 8.50 -1.15 -17.16
C MET A 94 7.86 -0.43 -15.97
N LEU A 95 6.68 -0.85 -15.53
CA LEU A 95 5.96 -0.23 -14.41
C LEU A 95 6.73 -0.38 -13.10
N ILE A 96 7.28 -1.58 -12.82
CA ILE A 96 8.11 -1.82 -11.63
C ILE A 96 9.35 -0.92 -11.63
N PHE A 97 10.10 -0.87 -12.73
CA PHE A 97 11.30 -0.03 -12.82
C PHE A 97 10.99 1.46 -12.75
N THR A 98 9.91 1.93 -13.41
CA THR A 98 9.48 3.32 -13.35
C THR A 98 9.09 3.70 -11.92
N ALA A 99 8.31 2.84 -11.25
CA ALA A 99 7.88 3.07 -9.89
C ALA A 99 9.06 3.09 -8.92
N LEU A 100 10.02 2.16 -9.06
CA LEU A 100 11.19 2.10 -8.21
C LEU A 100 12.07 3.35 -8.35
N ILE A 101 12.32 3.80 -9.59
CA ILE A 101 13.09 5.02 -9.86
C ILE A 101 12.36 6.24 -9.30
N GLY A 102 11.06 6.40 -9.62
CA GLY A 102 10.25 7.51 -9.12
C GLY A 102 10.16 7.54 -7.60
N ALA A 103 9.93 6.38 -6.97
CA ALA A 103 9.91 6.24 -5.52
C ALA A 103 11.25 6.63 -4.88
N THR A 104 12.37 6.22 -5.48
CA THR A 104 13.71 6.55 -4.98
C THR A 104 13.97 8.07 -5.08
N ILE A 105 13.58 8.71 -6.17
CA ILE A 105 13.71 10.17 -6.31
C ILE A 105 12.88 10.90 -5.25
N LEU A 106 11.62 10.50 -5.07
CA LEU A 106 10.73 11.08 -4.06
C LEU A 106 11.24 10.82 -2.63
N SER A 107 11.81 9.65 -2.40
CA SER A 107 12.46 9.27 -1.13
C SER A 107 13.64 10.18 -0.80
N ILE A 108 14.54 10.41 -1.74
CA ILE A 108 15.69 11.31 -1.57
C ILE A 108 15.21 12.73 -1.28
N PHE A 109 14.24 13.21 -2.05
CA PHE A 109 13.66 14.54 -1.84
C PHE A 109 13.02 14.64 -0.45
N GLY A 110 12.17 13.69 -0.08
CA GLY A 110 11.53 13.66 1.23
C GLY A 110 12.55 13.60 2.38
N PHE A 111 13.58 12.74 2.26
CA PHE A 111 14.64 12.62 3.25
C PHE A 111 15.40 13.93 3.48
N ILE A 112 15.71 14.67 2.41
CA ILE A 112 16.43 15.94 2.50
C ILE A 112 15.54 17.02 3.12
N PHE A 113 14.27 17.11 2.69
CA PHE A 113 13.37 18.20 3.07
C PHE A 113 12.42 17.87 4.23
N ILE A 114 12.55 16.71 4.89
CA ILE A 114 11.60 16.28 5.94
C ILE A 114 11.49 17.30 7.08
N ARG A 115 12.60 17.93 7.50
CA ARG A 115 12.58 18.91 8.59
C ARG A 115 11.77 20.14 8.20
N GLN A 116 11.93 20.62 6.97
CA GLN A 116 11.17 21.75 6.42
C GLN A 116 9.67 21.39 6.30
N ILE A 117 9.37 20.17 5.84
CA ILE A 117 7.99 19.66 5.76
C ILE A 117 7.36 19.63 7.16
N CYS A 118 8.05 19.10 8.17
CA CYS A 118 7.56 19.08 9.55
C CYS A 118 7.31 20.49 10.09
N MET A 119 8.22 21.44 9.84
CA MET A 119 8.04 22.84 10.24
C MET A 119 6.84 23.48 9.55
N ALA A 120 6.63 23.24 8.28
CA ALA A 120 5.48 23.73 7.52
C ALA A 120 4.15 23.16 8.04
N LEU A 121 4.17 21.90 8.52
CA LEU A 121 3.02 21.26 9.19
C LEU A 121 2.81 21.74 10.63
N GLY A 122 3.61 22.68 11.13
CA GLY A 122 3.45 23.29 12.44
C GLY A 122 4.24 22.62 13.56
N ALA A 123 5.08 21.61 13.28
CA ALA A 123 5.89 20.98 14.32
C ALA A 123 6.94 21.95 14.89
N ARG A 124 7.13 21.93 16.22
CA ARG A 124 8.11 22.73 16.95
C ARG A 124 8.68 21.91 18.11
N GLY A 125 9.88 22.29 18.58
CA GLY A 125 10.51 21.67 19.75
C GLY A 125 10.67 20.16 19.59
N GLN A 126 10.33 19.42 20.63
CA GLN A 126 10.45 17.95 20.68
C GLN A 126 9.60 17.23 19.61
N LEU A 127 8.42 17.79 19.29
CA LEU A 127 7.58 17.24 18.22
C LEU A 127 8.30 17.29 16.86
N LEU A 128 9.03 18.37 16.58
CA LEU A 128 9.81 18.51 15.34
C LEU A 128 10.94 17.48 15.26
N GLU A 129 11.65 17.25 16.36
CA GLU A 129 12.73 16.26 16.39
C GLU A 129 12.20 14.84 16.17
N TYR A 130 11.13 14.47 16.86
CA TYR A 130 10.50 13.15 16.70
C TYR A 130 9.91 12.96 15.29
N ALA A 131 9.18 13.94 14.77
CA ALA A 131 8.60 13.88 13.44
C ALA A 131 9.68 13.79 12.34
N SER A 132 10.77 14.58 12.49
CA SER A 132 11.88 14.54 11.54
C SER A 132 12.63 13.21 11.57
N THR A 133 12.84 12.63 12.76
CA THR A 133 13.49 11.32 12.91
C THR A 133 12.65 10.21 12.31
N TYR A 134 11.35 10.15 12.66
CA TYR A 134 10.41 9.19 12.09
C TYR A 134 10.34 9.32 10.56
N GLY A 135 10.14 10.54 10.08
CA GLY A 135 9.99 10.81 8.65
C GLY A 135 11.23 10.46 7.83
N ARG A 136 12.45 10.70 8.35
CA ARG A 136 13.68 10.29 7.66
C ARG A 136 13.73 8.78 7.43
N ILE A 137 13.44 7.99 8.46
CA ILE A 137 13.45 6.53 8.36
C ILE A 137 12.36 6.06 7.40
N MET A 138 11.16 6.61 7.49
CA MET A 138 10.04 6.29 6.60
C MET A 138 10.36 6.64 5.14
N PHE A 139 11.01 7.78 4.86
CA PHE A 139 11.40 8.09 3.48
C PHE A 139 12.51 7.19 2.95
N VAL A 140 13.36 6.62 3.78
CA VAL A 140 14.33 5.59 3.34
C VAL A 140 13.61 4.30 2.94
N SER A 141 12.54 3.91 3.62
CA SER A 141 11.77 2.71 3.28
C SER A 141 10.67 2.95 2.23
N GLN A 142 10.35 4.19 1.91
CA GLN A 142 9.28 4.57 0.98
C GLN A 142 9.32 3.84 -0.38
N PRO A 143 10.48 3.61 -1.03
CA PRO A 143 10.52 2.80 -2.25
C PRO A 143 10.02 1.38 -2.06
N MET A 144 10.30 0.77 -0.90
CA MET A 144 9.85 -0.58 -0.59
C MET A 144 8.37 -0.61 -0.22
N PHE A 145 7.85 0.40 0.47
CA PHE A 145 6.41 0.57 0.69
C PHE A 145 5.64 0.64 -0.64
N MET A 146 6.11 1.47 -1.58
CA MET A 146 5.49 1.56 -2.90
C MET A 146 5.58 0.24 -3.67
N MET A 147 6.71 -0.46 -3.61
CA MET A 147 6.84 -1.80 -4.20
C MET A 147 5.88 -2.80 -3.57
N GLN A 148 5.75 -2.81 -2.26
CA GLN A 148 4.82 -3.66 -1.53
C GLN A 148 3.38 -3.48 -2.03
N THR A 149 2.90 -2.24 -2.11
CA THR A 149 1.54 -1.93 -2.56
C THR A 149 1.31 -2.33 -4.02
N ILE A 150 2.30 -2.11 -4.89
CA ILE A 150 2.26 -2.52 -6.28
C ILE A 150 2.20 -4.06 -6.39
N PHE A 151 3.06 -4.78 -5.67
CA PHE A 151 3.12 -6.23 -5.74
C PHE A 151 1.87 -6.91 -5.17
N TYR A 152 1.16 -6.30 -4.23
CA TYR A 152 -0.13 -6.82 -3.77
C TYR A 152 -1.11 -6.96 -4.94
N ASN A 153 -1.20 -5.97 -5.82
CA ASN A 153 -2.02 -6.01 -7.03
C ASN A 153 -1.48 -7.02 -8.06
N PHE A 154 -0.19 -7.03 -8.31
CA PHE A 154 0.39 -7.90 -9.34
C PHE A 154 0.42 -9.39 -8.96
N PHE A 155 0.45 -9.74 -7.67
CA PHE A 155 0.25 -11.13 -7.28
C PHE A 155 -1.16 -11.62 -7.61
N ILE A 156 -2.19 -10.78 -7.48
CA ILE A 156 -3.56 -11.14 -7.85
C ILE A 156 -3.66 -11.31 -9.37
N THR A 157 -3.12 -10.37 -10.15
CA THR A 157 -3.00 -10.46 -11.62
C THR A 157 -2.22 -11.69 -12.08
N ALA A 158 -1.24 -12.11 -11.30
CA ALA A 158 -0.46 -13.32 -11.53
C ALA A 158 -1.16 -14.62 -11.08
N GLU A 159 -2.46 -14.56 -10.74
CA GLU A 159 -3.28 -15.69 -10.25
C GLU A 159 -2.78 -16.27 -8.91
N LYS A 160 -2.20 -15.41 -8.07
CA LYS A 160 -1.63 -15.81 -6.78
C LYS A 160 -2.06 -14.90 -5.62
N PRO A 161 -3.37 -14.67 -5.42
CA PRO A 161 -3.85 -13.80 -4.33
C PRO A 161 -3.41 -14.29 -2.94
N SER A 162 -3.25 -15.59 -2.75
CA SER A 162 -2.73 -16.15 -1.49
C SER A 162 -1.27 -15.77 -1.21
N TYR A 163 -0.46 -15.45 -2.21
CA TYR A 163 0.90 -14.94 -2.00
C TYR A 163 0.88 -13.49 -1.54
N SER A 164 -0.05 -12.68 -2.07
CA SER A 164 -0.28 -11.31 -1.59
C SER A 164 -0.62 -11.31 -0.10
N LEU A 165 -1.57 -12.17 0.31
CA LEU A 165 -1.93 -12.36 1.72
C LEU A 165 -0.73 -12.81 2.57
N ARG A 166 0.04 -13.80 2.12
CA ARG A 166 1.21 -14.29 2.87
C ARG A 166 2.26 -13.18 3.06
N MET A 167 2.53 -12.39 2.04
CA MET A 167 3.48 -11.26 2.14
C MET A 167 2.98 -10.20 3.11
N SER A 168 1.70 -9.86 3.07
CA SER A 168 1.10 -8.93 4.03
C SER A 168 1.20 -9.44 5.47
N LEU A 169 0.87 -10.71 5.70
CA LEU A 169 0.98 -11.32 7.04
C LEU A 169 2.42 -11.34 7.55
N ILE A 170 3.38 -11.74 6.72
CA ILE A 170 4.80 -11.77 7.10
C ILE A 170 5.28 -10.35 7.43
N SER A 171 4.97 -9.36 6.58
CA SER A 171 5.32 -7.95 6.83
C SER A 171 4.71 -7.44 8.14
N GLY A 172 3.42 -7.73 8.37
CA GLY A 172 2.73 -7.30 9.59
C GLY A 172 3.28 -7.97 10.86
N VAL A 173 3.57 -9.28 10.81
CA VAL A 173 4.19 -10.00 11.94
C VAL A 173 5.58 -9.44 12.23
N ILE A 174 6.39 -9.18 11.22
CA ILE A 174 7.72 -8.57 11.37
C ILE A 174 7.58 -7.21 12.03
N ASN A 175 6.70 -6.35 11.55
CA ASN A 175 6.44 -5.04 12.14
C ASN A 175 6.09 -5.18 13.63
N ILE A 176 5.06 -5.98 13.98
CA ILE A 176 4.61 -6.17 15.38
C ILE A 176 5.73 -6.71 16.28
N VAL A 177 6.49 -7.70 15.82
CA VAL A 177 7.59 -8.30 16.58
C VAL A 177 8.69 -7.26 16.85
N PHE A 178 9.05 -6.47 15.84
CA PHE A 178 10.08 -5.45 15.99
C PHE A 178 9.58 -4.20 16.73
N ASP A 179 8.28 -3.86 16.67
CA ASP A 179 7.67 -2.85 17.53
C ASP A 179 7.82 -3.25 19.01
N TYR A 180 7.43 -4.48 19.34
CA TYR A 180 7.60 -4.99 20.68
C TYR A 180 9.09 -4.94 21.13
N LEU A 181 10.01 -5.35 20.26
CA LEU A 181 11.43 -5.39 20.57
C LEU A 181 12.01 -3.97 20.72
N PHE A 182 11.81 -3.10 19.72
CA PHE A 182 12.47 -1.80 19.68
C PHE A 182 11.78 -0.75 20.54
N ILE A 183 10.45 -0.78 20.64
CA ILE A 183 9.71 0.20 21.44
C ILE A 183 9.51 -0.34 22.85
N GLY A 184 9.05 -1.59 23.00
CA GLY A 184 8.69 -2.17 24.30
C GLY A 184 9.91 -2.58 25.13
N VAL A 185 10.90 -3.25 24.54
CA VAL A 185 12.06 -3.79 25.26
C VAL A 185 13.26 -2.84 25.23
N MET A 186 13.65 -2.36 24.04
CA MET A 186 14.85 -1.54 23.87
C MET A 186 14.62 -0.04 24.11
N HIS A 187 13.38 0.40 24.23
CA HIS A 187 12.96 1.79 24.47
C HIS A 187 13.52 2.81 23.47
N TYR A 188 13.65 2.43 22.19
CA TYR A 188 14.11 3.32 21.12
C TYR A 188 13.05 4.35 20.69
N GLY A 189 11.87 4.34 21.32
CA GLY A 189 10.80 5.33 21.08
C GLY A 189 10.39 5.41 19.61
N VAL A 190 10.25 6.63 19.10
CA VAL A 190 9.82 6.92 17.73
C VAL A 190 10.74 6.31 16.67
N ALA A 191 12.05 6.28 16.91
CA ALA A 191 13.00 5.70 15.96
C ALA A 191 12.81 4.18 15.86
N GLY A 192 12.52 3.51 16.99
CA GLY A 192 12.21 2.08 17.03
C GLY A 192 10.97 1.75 16.22
N ALA A 193 9.89 2.53 16.36
CA ALA A 193 8.66 2.39 15.58
C ALA A 193 8.93 2.51 14.07
N ALA A 194 9.65 3.57 13.67
CA ALA A 194 9.97 3.79 12.27
C ALA A 194 10.80 2.66 11.65
N VAL A 195 11.79 2.12 12.40
CA VAL A 195 12.62 1.00 11.93
C VAL A 195 11.80 -0.29 11.83
N ALA A 196 10.92 -0.58 12.79
CA ALA A 196 10.06 -1.76 12.76
C ALA A 196 9.13 -1.73 11.53
N THR A 197 8.50 -0.58 11.27
CA THR A 197 7.66 -0.38 10.08
C THR A 197 8.48 -0.54 8.80
N ALA A 198 9.64 0.11 8.72
CA ALA A 198 10.55 -0.01 7.58
C ALA A 198 10.96 -1.46 7.30
N MET A 199 11.26 -2.26 8.33
CA MET A 199 11.61 -3.68 8.15
C MET A 199 10.45 -4.48 7.55
N GLY A 200 9.21 -4.24 7.99
CA GLY A 200 8.01 -4.83 7.38
C GLY A 200 7.87 -4.46 5.91
N GLU A 201 8.06 -3.18 5.57
CA GLU A 201 8.00 -2.67 4.19
C GLU A 201 9.11 -3.24 3.30
N TYR A 202 10.34 -3.36 3.82
CA TYR A 202 11.46 -3.98 3.09
C TYR A 202 11.16 -5.44 2.75
N VAL A 203 10.60 -6.21 3.67
CA VAL A 203 10.23 -7.59 3.39
C VAL A 203 9.07 -7.65 2.38
N GLY A 204 8.04 -6.81 2.57
CA GLY A 204 6.88 -6.73 1.68
C GLY A 204 7.19 -6.27 0.26
N GLY A 205 8.23 -5.44 0.08
CA GLY A 205 8.65 -4.94 -1.23
C GLY A 205 9.74 -5.78 -1.90
N LEU A 206 10.81 -6.12 -1.14
CA LEU A 206 12.00 -6.78 -1.70
C LEU A 206 11.76 -8.27 -2.00
N VAL A 207 11.07 -9.00 -1.14
CA VAL A 207 10.81 -10.44 -1.36
C VAL A 207 9.99 -10.69 -2.62
N PRO A 208 8.89 -9.96 -2.91
CA PRO A 208 8.20 -10.06 -4.18
C PRO A 208 9.06 -9.64 -5.38
N LEU A 209 9.88 -8.60 -5.24
CA LEU A 209 10.80 -8.17 -6.30
C LEU A 209 11.75 -9.30 -6.69
N ILE A 210 12.38 -9.96 -5.72
CA ILE A 210 13.25 -11.13 -5.93
C ILE A 210 12.45 -12.29 -6.53
N TYR A 211 11.22 -12.53 -6.05
CA TYR A 211 10.36 -13.60 -6.57
C TYR A 211 10.09 -13.43 -8.07
N PHE A 212 9.69 -12.24 -8.52
CA PHE A 212 9.40 -11.97 -9.93
C PHE A 212 10.66 -11.86 -10.80
N ALA A 213 11.82 -11.54 -10.21
CA ALA A 213 13.11 -11.52 -10.90
C ALA A 213 13.65 -12.92 -11.21
N ARG A 214 13.26 -13.94 -10.46
CA ARG A 214 13.71 -15.32 -10.68
C ARG A 214 13.13 -15.88 -11.99
N LYS A 215 14.00 -16.44 -12.86
CA LYS A 215 13.61 -17.04 -14.15
C LYS A 215 12.62 -18.21 -13.98
N ASN A 216 12.76 -18.99 -12.93
CA ASN A 216 11.96 -20.19 -12.64
C ASN A 216 10.79 -19.91 -11.67
N ASN A 217 10.28 -18.69 -11.58
CA ASN A 217 9.09 -18.44 -10.80
C ASN A 217 7.87 -19.17 -11.39
N SER A 218 6.98 -19.67 -10.53
CA SER A 218 5.76 -20.38 -10.94
C SER A 218 4.61 -19.44 -11.31
N SER A 219 4.89 -18.19 -11.69
CA SER A 219 3.92 -17.17 -12.03
C SER A 219 3.78 -16.99 -13.54
N ARG A 220 2.64 -16.44 -13.97
CA ARG A 220 2.45 -15.97 -15.36
C ARG A 220 3.28 -14.72 -15.65
N LEU A 221 3.59 -13.92 -14.62
CA LEU A 221 4.39 -12.70 -14.72
C LEU A 221 5.84 -12.94 -14.26
N ARG A 222 6.76 -12.30 -14.95
CA ARG A 222 8.18 -12.27 -14.61
C ARG A 222 8.79 -10.94 -15.02
N LEU A 223 9.84 -10.51 -14.31
CA LEU A 223 10.61 -9.36 -14.71
C LEU A 223 11.50 -9.72 -15.91
N VAL A 224 11.41 -8.89 -16.95
CA VAL A 224 12.21 -8.95 -18.17
C VAL A 224 12.85 -7.58 -18.41
N LYS A 225 13.67 -7.44 -19.46
CA LYS A 225 14.23 -6.14 -19.84
C LYS A 225 13.08 -5.15 -20.11
N PRO A 226 13.01 -4.01 -19.43
CA PRO A 226 11.93 -3.06 -19.61
C PRO A 226 12.00 -2.41 -21.00
N VAL A 227 10.85 -2.30 -21.64
CA VAL A 227 10.68 -1.53 -22.89
C VAL A 227 9.81 -0.31 -22.56
N TRP A 228 10.41 0.87 -22.67
CA TRP A 228 9.74 2.12 -22.29
C TRP A 228 8.63 2.50 -23.28
N ARG A 229 7.42 2.59 -22.77
CA ARG A 229 6.20 2.93 -23.48
C ARG A 229 5.46 4.04 -22.73
N LYS A 230 5.62 5.29 -23.19
CA LYS A 230 4.97 6.47 -22.57
C LYS A 230 3.45 6.38 -22.59
N ASP A 231 2.87 5.84 -23.67
CA ASP A 231 1.42 5.62 -23.82
C ASP A 231 0.86 4.67 -22.75
N ILE A 232 1.57 3.61 -22.43
CA ILE A 232 1.18 2.64 -21.40
C ILE A 232 1.31 3.25 -20.00
N LEU A 233 2.38 4.00 -19.75
CA LEU A 233 2.56 4.68 -18.47
C LEU A 233 1.44 5.70 -18.23
N LEU A 234 1.10 6.50 -19.24
CA LEU A 234 0.01 7.47 -19.14
C LEU A 234 -1.34 6.77 -18.89
N LYS A 235 -1.63 5.71 -19.64
CA LYS A 235 -2.84 4.90 -19.41
C LYS A 235 -2.87 4.29 -18.01
N THR A 236 -1.74 3.83 -17.48
CA THR A 236 -1.63 3.33 -16.12
C THR A 236 -1.99 4.40 -15.09
N CYS A 237 -1.41 5.59 -15.24
CA CYS A 237 -1.71 6.73 -14.35
C CYS A 237 -3.18 7.15 -14.44
N LEU A 238 -3.75 7.21 -15.65
CA LEU A 238 -5.17 7.55 -15.85
C LEU A 238 -6.10 6.49 -15.23
N ASN A 239 -5.84 5.21 -15.45
CA ASN A 239 -6.65 4.14 -14.86
C ASN A 239 -6.54 4.09 -13.32
N GLY A 240 -5.35 4.36 -12.78
CA GLY A 240 -5.13 4.34 -11.34
C GLY A 240 -5.39 5.69 -10.64
N SER A 241 -5.75 6.74 -11.40
CA SER A 241 -6.00 8.07 -10.84
C SER A 241 -7.16 8.07 -9.83
N SER A 242 -8.15 7.20 -10.00
CA SER A 242 -9.25 7.02 -9.05
C SER A 242 -8.75 6.60 -7.67
N GLU A 243 -7.83 5.66 -7.59
CA GLU A 243 -7.22 5.22 -6.34
C GLU A 243 -6.40 6.33 -5.68
N PHE A 244 -5.63 7.07 -6.48
CA PHE A 244 -4.89 8.23 -6.00
C PHE A 244 -5.82 9.30 -5.42
N MET A 245 -6.88 9.66 -6.16
CA MET A 245 -7.86 10.66 -5.74
C MET A 245 -8.64 10.21 -4.50
N THR A 246 -9.02 8.94 -4.41
CA THR A 246 -9.71 8.37 -3.24
C THR A 246 -8.86 8.51 -1.99
N ASN A 247 -7.58 8.15 -2.04
CA ASN A 247 -6.66 8.27 -0.90
C ASN A 247 -6.40 9.73 -0.52
N ALA A 248 -6.17 10.60 -1.51
CA ALA A 248 -5.96 12.02 -1.29
C ALA A 248 -7.21 12.70 -0.70
N SER A 249 -8.39 12.44 -1.27
CA SER A 249 -9.65 12.98 -0.79
C SER A 249 -9.97 12.52 0.63
N SER A 250 -9.77 11.25 0.94
CA SER A 250 -10.00 10.71 2.28
C SER A 250 -9.13 11.42 3.33
N SER A 251 -7.87 11.70 2.99
CA SER A 251 -6.96 12.43 3.89
C SER A 251 -7.45 13.87 4.15
N VAL A 252 -7.88 14.57 3.10
CA VAL A 252 -8.42 15.95 3.22
C VAL A 252 -9.74 15.94 4.01
N VAL A 253 -10.64 15.03 3.70
CA VAL A 253 -11.94 14.91 4.40
C VAL A 253 -11.73 14.63 5.90
N ASN A 254 -10.86 13.70 6.25
CA ASN A 254 -10.55 13.40 7.65
C ASN A 254 -9.99 14.61 8.39
N MET A 255 -9.10 15.37 7.74
CA MET A 255 -8.56 16.61 8.31
C MET A 255 -9.65 17.66 8.57
N LEU A 256 -10.56 17.85 7.61
CA LEU A 256 -11.69 18.79 7.74
C LEU A 256 -12.66 18.37 8.85
N TYR A 257 -13.02 17.08 8.92
CA TYR A 257 -13.87 16.55 9.98
C TYR A 257 -13.26 16.77 11.36
N ASN A 258 -12.00 16.39 11.54
CA ASN A 258 -11.30 16.59 12.81
C ASN A 258 -11.26 18.07 13.22
N THR A 259 -11.01 18.98 12.28
CA THR A 259 -10.99 20.42 12.53
C THR A 259 -12.37 20.95 12.96
N GLN A 260 -13.44 20.52 12.29
CA GLN A 260 -14.79 20.95 12.64
C GLN A 260 -15.29 20.35 13.94
N LEU A 261 -15.03 19.06 14.17
CA LEU A 261 -15.41 18.40 15.42
C LEU A 261 -14.67 18.98 16.62
N MET A 262 -13.40 19.34 16.48
CA MET A 262 -12.67 20.04 17.54
C MET A 262 -13.31 21.38 17.90
N ARG A 263 -13.82 22.12 16.89
CA ARG A 263 -14.51 23.41 17.11
C ARG A 263 -15.90 23.25 17.74
N LEU A 264 -16.66 22.23 17.34
CA LEU A 264 -18.07 22.07 17.74
C LEU A 264 -18.25 21.26 19.03
N ALA A 265 -17.45 20.22 19.24
CA ALA A 265 -17.61 19.25 20.32
C ALA A 265 -16.30 18.99 21.10
N GLY A 266 -15.23 19.71 20.80
CA GLY A 266 -13.95 19.57 21.49
C GLY A 266 -13.31 18.19 21.29
N ALA A 267 -12.48 17.79 22.26
CA ALA A 267 -11.74 16.52 22.21
C ALA A 267 -12.65 15.29 22.21
N ASP A 268 -13.80 15.36 22.89
CA ASP A 268 -14.75 14.25 22.97
C ASP A 268 -15.41 13.94 21.62
N GLY A 269 -15.70 15.00 20.84
CA GLY A 269 -16.24 14.86 19.48
C GLY A 269 -15.22 14.19 18.52
N VAL A 270 -13.96 14.57 18.62
CA VAL A 270 -12.89 13.95 17.85
C VAL A 270 -12.67 12.49 18.25
N ALA A 271 -12.73 12.19 19.55
CA ALA A 271 -12.60 10.81 20.05
C ALA A 271 -13.76 9.92 19.59
N ALA A 272 -15.00 10.41 19.65
CA ALA A 272 -16.18 9.69 19.16
C ALA A 272 -16.09 9.40 17.66
N TYR A 273 -15.64 10.39 16.86
CA TYR A 273 -15.40 10.21 15.43
C TYR A 273 -14.31 9.17 15.16
N GLY A 274 -13.23 9.16 15.96
CA GLY A 274 -12.19 8.14 15.89
C GLY A 274 -12.73 6.71 15.99
N VAL A 275 -13.64 6.46 16.94
CA VAL A 275 -14.30 5.14 17.10
C VAL A 275 -15.11 4.77 15.85
N ILE A 276 -15.86 5.72 15.30
CA ILE A 276 -16.63 5.52 14.05
C ILE A 276 -15.68 5.19 12.89
N MET A 277 -14.54 5.89 12.81
CA MET A 277 -13.54 5.64 11.76
C MET A 277 -12.90 4.26 11.86
N TYR A 278 -12.64 3.73 13.08
CA TYR A 278 -12.15 2.35 13.22
C TYR A 278 -13.13 1.31 12.66
N ALA A 279 -14.43 1.47 12.95
CA ALA A 279 -15.45 0.62 12.35
C ALA A 279 -15.49 0.76 10.83
N ASN A 280 -15.41 2.00 10.32
CA ASN A 280 -15.37 2.27 8.88
C ASN A 280 -14.15 1.64 8.18
N PHE A 281 -12.96 1.63 8.82
CA PHE A 281 -11.77 0.99 8.24
C PHE A 281 -11.96 -0.51 8.00
N ILE A 282 -12.66 -1.22 8.89
CA ILE A 282 -12.92 -2.66 8.71
C ILE A 282 -13.83 -2.87 7.49
N PHE A 283 -14.92 -2.11 7.38
CA PHE A 283 -15.81 -2.21 6.22
C PHE A 283 -15.13 -1.79 4.93
N ALA A 284 -14.38 -0.68 4.95
CA ALA A 284 -13.59 -0.22 3.81
C ALA A 284 -12.57 -1.28 3.36
N ALA A 285 -11.90 -1.96 4.29
CA ALA A 285 -10.95 -3.02 3.97
C ALA A 285 -11.62 -4.19 3.22
N ILE A 286 -12.85 -4.55 3.59
CA ILE A 286 -13.61 -5.61 2.90
C ILE A 286 -13.90 -5.19 1.45
N TYR A 287 -14.44 -3.98 1.26
CA TYR A 287 -14.78 -3.48 -0.08
C TYR A 287 -13.53 -3.30 -0.97
N LEU A 288 -12.47 -2.71 -0.41
CA LEU A 288 -11.21 -2.54 -1.13
C LEU A 288 -10.57 -3.88 -1.49
N GLY A 289 -10.58 -4.83 -0.57
CA GLY A 289 -10.07 -6.19 -0.82
C GLY A 289 -10.84 -6.92 -1.89
N TYR A 290 -12.17 -6.77 -1.91
CA TYR A 290 -13.01 -7.31 -2.96
C TYR A 290 -12.73 -6.65 -4.32
N SER A 291 -12.70 -5.33 -4.38
CA SER A 291 -12.41 -4.56 -5.60
C SER A 291 -11.04 -4.93 -6.18
N MET A 292 -10.01 -4.93 -5.33
CA MET A 292 -8.65 -5.30 -5.72
C MET A 292 -8.55 -6.74 -6.24
N GLY A 293 -9.31 -7.66 -5.62
CA GLY A 293 -9.35 -9.06 -6.03
C GLY A 293 -10.09 -9.29 -7.35
N SER A 294 -11.17 -8.55 -7.61
CA SER A 294 -12.02 -8.72 -8.79
C SER A 294 -11.52 -7.95 -10.03
N ALA A 295 -10.85 -6.82 -9.86
CA ALA A 295 -10.37 -5.98 -10.95
C ALA A 295 -9.54 -6.72 -12.02
N PRO A 296 -8.58 -7.60 -11.69
CA PRO A 296 -7.85 -8.37 -12.70
C PRO A 296 -8.70 -9.36 -13.47
N ILE A 297 -9.77 -9.92 -12.86
CA ILE A 297 -10.70 -10.85 -13.52
C ILE A 297 -11.43 -10.10 -14.63
N THR A 298 -12.03 -8.96 -14.30
CA THR A 298 -12.73 -8.09 -15.25
C THR A 298 -11.81 -7.63 -16.38
N SER A 299 -10.63 -7.13 -16.02
CA SER A 299 -9.65 -6.63 -16.99
C SER A 299 -9.13 -7.73 -17.94
N TYR A 300 -8.93 -8.94 -17.44
CA TYR A 300 -8.51 -10.09 -18.23
C TYR A 300 -9.60 -10.49 -19.22
N ASN A 301 -10.85 -10.67 -18.77
CA ASN A 301 -11.97 -11.08 -19.60
C ASN A 301 -12.33 -10.02 -20.64
N TYR A 302 -12.20 -8.73 -20.29
CA TYR A 302 -12.32 -7.64 -21.26
C TYR A 302 -11.26 -7.75 -22.37
N GLY A 303 -10.00 -8.04 -22.02
CA GLY A 303 -8.92 -8.26 -22.98
C GLY A 303 -9.11 -9.49 -23.85
N ALA A 304 -9.69 -10.55 -23.29
CA ALA A 304 -10.00 -11.80 -23.99
C ALA A 304 -11.25 -11.69 -24.90
N GLY A 305 -12.00 -10.59 -24.84
CA GLY A 305 -13.28 -10.44 -25.56
C GLY A 305 -14.40 -11.32 -25.00
N ASN A 306 -14.24 -11.82 -23.76
CA ASN A 306 -15.21 -12.69 -23.12
C ASN A 306 -16.26 -11.86 -22.35
N HIS A 307 -17.20 -11.27 -23.08
CA HIS A 307 -18.22 -10.40 -22.53
C HIS A 307 -19.25 -11.12 -21.63
N SER A 308 -19.34 -12.45 -21.73
CA SER A 308 -20.26 -13.23 -20.88
C SER A 308 -19.78 -13.32 -19.42
N GLU A 309 -18.52 -13.03 -19.14
CA GLU A 309 -17.92 -13.03 -17.79
C GLU A 309 -17.79 -11.60 -17.20
N LEU A 310 -18.17 -10.55 -17.92
CA LEU A 310 -18.16 -9.16 -17.47
C LEU A 310 -19.44 -8.77 -16.77
#